data_749213f1bec5691dbbb73271afb4dfca
#
_entry.id   749213f1bec5691dbbb73271afb4dfca
#
_cell.length_a   1.000
_cell.length_b   1.000
_cell.length_c   1.000
_cell.angle_alpha   90.00
_cell.angle_beta   90.00
_cell.angle_gamma   90.00
#
_symmetry.space_group_name_H-M   'P 1'
#
loop_
_entity.id
_entity.type
_entity.pdbx_description
1 polymer ?
#
loop_
_entity_poly.entity_id
_entity_poly.type
_entity_poly.pdbx_seq_one_letter_code
_entity_poly.pdbx_strand_id
1 'polypeptide(L)'
;MIESALVDWSRAQFALTACYHWIFVPLTLGLSVIMAIMETLYVIRKVDFWKHAAKFWMKIFGINFAVGVATGIILEFEFGTNFSNYSWFVGDIFGAPLAIEGIFAFFIEATFVAVMFFGWGRVSKGFHLASTWLTAIGASLSAYWILVANGWMQHPVGMAFNPDTVRNEMVDFWAVVSNPMAVSKFFHSVLSGWMTGAVVVIGICCWYLLRGREQRFSLASIRVAAVVGIVGAVAVMFSGDRSAVHVADHQPMKLAAAEGLQRGGTRAPFSIIPGIEIPGMLSVLATGNADGYVPGIQDILDGYIDRNGTKHPSAAEMMARGDTALSAFRTYRKAKESDHELAAAARQTLMDNSAYFGYGYISSEEELIPPVGIVFWAFRVMVGLGCFLLLVMALAFHYARRETLERNRWFLWICVLSIPLVYLAGQAGWIVAEVGRQPWAIQDLLPVKAGVSSVSVDAVKTTFFLFLGIFTLFLAIEIRILLKAIRKGPGNTY
;
A
#
# COMPACT_ATOMS: atom_id res chain seq x y z
N MET A 1 -20.54 18.21 -17.36
CA MET A 1 -19.97 16.84 -17.27
C MET A 1 -18.46 16.99 -17.20
N ILE A 2 -17.79 16.29 -16.29
CA ILE A 2 -16.32 16.28 -16.23
C ILE A 2 -15.84 15.48 -17.44
N GLU A 3 -14.85 15.99 -18.15
CA GLU A 3 -14.30 15.35 -19.33
C GLU A 3 -13.61 14.03 -18.93
N SER A 4 -13.95 12.92 -19.59
CA SER A 4 -13.38 11.59 -19.26
C SER A 4 -11.85 11.59 -19.35
N ALA A 5 -11.29 12.29 -20.31
CA ALA A 5 -9.85 12.46 -20.46
C ALA A 5 -9.18 13.10 -19.23
N LEU A 6 -9.85 14.07 -18.56
CA LEU A 6 -9.33 14.67 -17.33
C LEU A 6 -9.23 13.64 -16.20
N VAL A 7 -10.25 12.81 -16.05
CA VAL A 7 -10.28 11.74 -15.05
C VAL A 7 -9.15 10.74 -15.31
N ASP A 8 -8.98 10.31 -16.55
CA ASP A 8 -7.98 9.32 -16.93
C ASP A 8 -6.55 9.83 -16.73
N TRP A 9 -6.26 11.07 -17.12
CA TRP A 9 -4.94 11.67 -16.91
C TRP A 9 -4.65 11.94 -15.44
N SER A 10 -5.63 12.37 -14.65
CA SER A 10 -5.46 12.58 -13.20
C SER A 10 -5.18 11.24 -12.48
N ARG A 11 -5.89 10.17 -12.85
CA ARG A 11 -5.63 8.81 -12.34
C ARG A 11 -4.25 8.32 -12.75
N ALA A 12 -3.86 8.51 -14.01
CA ALA A 12 -2.56 8.10 -14.52
C ALA A 12 -1.42 8.82 -13.79
N GLN A 13 -1.54 10.12 -13.52
CA GLN A 13 -0.54 10.89 -12.80
C GLN A 13 -0.40 10.42 -11.35
N PHE A 14 -1.51 10.24 -10.63
CA PHE A 14 -1.48 9.71 -9.28
C PHE A 14 -0.86 8.30 -9.22
N ALA A 15 -1.24 7.42 -10.15
CA ALA A 15 -0.67 6.09 -10.24
C ALA A 15 0.84 6.13 -10.53
N LEU A 16 1.29 7.03 -11.43
CA LEU A 16 2.71 7.24 -11.72
C LEU A 16 3.48 7.59 -10.43
N THR A 17 3.02 8.61 -9.70
CA THR A 17 3.68 9.09 -8.49
C THR A 17 3.68 8.02 -7.39
N ALA A 18 2.56 7.35 -7.17
CA ALA A 18 2.45 6.25 -6.21
C ALA A 18 3.38 5.08 -6.55
N CYS A 19 3.46 4.67 -7.82
CA CYS A 19 4.35 3.60 -8.28
C CYS A 19 5.83 3.95 -8.07
N TYR A 20 6.24 5.20 -8.39
CA TYR A 20 7.62 5.62 -8.12
C TYR A 20 7.91 5.71 -6.62
N HIS A 21 7.02 6.31 -5.83
CA HIS A 21 7.19 6.38 -4.37
C HIS A 21 7.32 5.00 -3.73
N TRP A 22 6.54 4.03 -4.19
CA TRP A 22 6.59 2.64 -3.71
C TRP A 22 7.84 1.86 -4.13
N ILE A 23 8.72 2.40 -4.94
CA ILE A 23 10.07 1.83 -5.16
C ILE A 23 10.95 2.08 -3.92
N PHE A 24 10.81 3.25 -3.26
CA PHE A 24 11.69 3.67 -2.19
C PHE A 24 11.22 3.24 -0.79
N VAL A 25 9.91 3.31 -0.55
CA VAL A 25 9.31 3.05 0.77
C VAL A 25 9.60 1.63 1.31
N PRO A 26 9.37 0.54 0.55
CA PRO A 26 9.59 -0.81 1.08
C PRO A 26 11.05 -1.07 1.44
N LEU A 27 11.99 -0.52 0.66
CA LEU A 27 13.41 -0.65 0.95
C LEU A 27 13.80 0.11 2.22
N THR A 28 13.25 1.31 2.44
CA THR A 28 13.42 2.08 3.67
C THR A 28 12.94 1.29 4.89
N LEU A 29 11.71 0.75 4.85
CA LEU A 29 11.13 -0.02 5.95
C LEU A 29 11.95 -1.27 6.28
N GLY A 30 12.41 -2.00 5.26
CA GLY A 30 13.16 -3.23 5.47
C GLY A 30 14.59 -3.00 5.93
N LEU A 31 15.31 -2.06 5.31
CA LEU A 31 16.69 -1.75 5.67
C LEU A 31 16.80 -1.15 7.06
N SER A 32 15.84 -0.31 7.49
CA SER A 32 15.85 0.31 8.81
C SER A 32 15.91 -0.74 9.93
N VAL A 33 15.12 -1.80 9.81
CA VAL A 33 15.10 -2.92 10.78
C VAL A 33 16.37 -3.75 10.70
N ILE A 34 16.84 -4.10 9.49
CA ILE A 34 18.05 -4.93 9.30
C ILE A 34 19.28 -4.23 9.86
N MET A 35 19.45 -2.92 9.57
CA MET A 35 20.60 -2.17 10.10
C MET A 35 20.52 -1.96 11.62
N ALA A 36 19.32 -1.77 12.18
CA ALA A 36 19.10 -1.66 13.62
C ALA A 36 19.45 -2.96 14.35
N ILE A 37 19.11 -4.14 13.78
CA ILE A 37 19.53 -5.44 14.32
C ILE A 37 21.05 -5.57 14.25
N MET A 38 21.70 -5.19 13.15
CA MET A 38 23.17 -5.25 13.04
C MET A 38 23.84 -4.34 14.04
N GLU A 39 23.33 -3.15 14.29
CA GLU A 39 23.83 -2.25 15.32
C GLU A 39 23.59 -2.82 16.73
N THR A 40 22.44 -3.44 16.97
CA THR A 40 22.17 -4.17 18.22
C THR A 40 23.23 -5.26 18.47
N LEU A 41 23.59 -6.01 17.45
CA LEU A 41 24.66 -7.01 17.52
C LEU A 41 26.04 -6.37 17.84
N TYR A 42 26.32 -5.19 17.29
CA TYR A 42 27.51 -4.42 17.65
C TYR A 42 27.54 -4.05 19.12
N VAL A 43 26.46 -3.50 19.65
CA VAL A 43 26.40 -3.04 21.05
C VAL A 43 26.51 -4.21 22.05
N ILE A 44 25.80 -5.32 21.75
CA ILE A 44 25.77 -6.52 22.63
C ILE A 44 27.08 -7.29 22.56
N ARG A 45 27.57 -7.59 21.34
CA ARG A 45 28.74 -8.45 21.13
C ARG A 45 30.05 -7.70 21.20
N LYS A 46 30.04 -6.35 21.14
CA LYS A 46 31.21 -5.46 21.16
C LYS A 46 32.23 -5.76 20.05
N VAL A 47 31.78 -6.27 18.90
CA VAL A 47 32.62 -6.61 17.74
C VAL A 47 32.45 -5.55 16.67
N ASP A 48 33.52 -4.85 16.30
CA ASP A 48 33.48 -3.73 15.34
C ASP A 48 33.03 -4.15 13.92
N PHE A 49 33.14 -5.41 13.58
CA PHE A 49 32.58 -5.97 12.35
C PHE A 49 31.10 -5.56 12.14
N TRP A 50 30.28 -5.68 13.18
CA TRP A 50 28.85 -5.33 13.09
C TRP A 50 28.62 -3.83 12.96
N LYS A 51 29.49 -3.01 13.52
CA LYS A 51 29.48 -1.57 13.31
C LYS A 51 29.71 -1.19 11.84
N HIS A 52 30.71 -1.82 11.20
CA HIS A 52 31.02 -1.59 9.79
C HIS A 52 29.87 -2.08 8.90
N ALA A 53 29.30 -3.25 9.21
CA ALA A 53 28.14 -3.76 8.51
C ALA A 53 26.94 -2.82 8.62
N ALA A 54 26.57 -2.37 9.82
CA ALA A 54 25.51 -1.40 10.04
C ALA A 54 25.74 -0.11 9.25
N LYS A 55 26.94 0.47 9.32
CA LYS A 55 27.31 1.68 8.57
C LYS A 55 27.16 1.54 7.06
N PHE A 56 27.50 0.38 6.51
CA PHE A 56 27.33 0.13 5.07
C PHE A 56 25.85 0.16 4.69
N TRP A 57 25.02 -0.57 5.43
CA TRP A 57 23.58 -0.62 5.16
C TRP A 57 22.88 0.70 5.47
N MET A 58 23.29 1.44 6.50
CA MET A 58 22.85 2.81 6.76
C MET A 58 23.13 3.75 5.58
N LYS A 59 24.29 3.60 4.91
CA LYS A 59 24.58 4.38 3.72
C LYS A 59 23.64 4.08 2.57
N ILE A 60 23.33 2.80 2.33
CA ILE A 60 22.34 2.39 1.29
C ILE A 60 20.96 2.93 1.66
N PHE A 61 20.56 2.77 2.92
CA PHE A 61 19.33 3.35 3.46
C PHE A 61 19.23 4.85 3.20
N GLY A 62 20.27 5.63 3.55
CA GLY A 62 20.21 7.09 3.43
C GLY A 62 20.10 7.61 1.99
N ILE A 63 20.71 6.90 1.03
CA ILE A 63 20.57 7.23 -0.40
C ILE A 63 19.11 7.05 -0.82
N ASN A 64 18.52 5.90 -0.50
CA ASN A 64 17.14 5.56 -0.82
C ASN A 64 16.12 6.46 -0.09
N PHE A 65 16.36 6.72 1.21
CA PHE A 65 15.49 7.52 2.05
C PHE A 65 15.31 8.96 1.52
N ALA A 66 16.39 9.58 1.07
CA ALA A 66 16.34 10.96 0.56
C ALA A 66 15.41 11.10 -0.67
N VAL A 67 15.42 10.12 -1.57
CA VAL A 67 14.53 10.10 -2.75
C VAL A 67 13.11 9.72 -2.35
N GLY A 68 12.96 8.78 -1.40
CA GLY A 68 11.67 8.40 -0.85
C GLY A 68 10.89 9.57 -0.26
N VAL A 69 11.55 10.40 0.57
CA VAL A 69 10.94 11.62 1.14
C VAL A 69 10.51 12.60 0.05
N ALA A 70 11.37 12.85 -0.95
CA ALA A 70 11.05 13.79 -2.03
C ALA A 70 9.82 13.35 -2.83
N THR A 71 9.71 12.06 -3.15
CA THR A 71 8.55 11.53 -3.89
C THR A 71 7.28 11.48 -3.04
N GLY A 72 7.40 11.26 -1.73
CA GLY A 72 6.27 11.28 -0.78
C GLY A 72 5.63 12.66 -0.69
N ILE A 73 6.43 13.71 -0.53
CA ILE A 73 5.94 15.09 -0.49
C ILE A 73 5.17 15.43 -1.78
N ILE A 74 5.66 15.03 -2.94
CA ILE A 74 4.96 15.27 -4.22
C ILE A 74 3.61 14.54 -4.25
N LEU A 75 3.56 13.29 -3.78
CA LEU A 75 2.32 12.52 -3.73
C LEU A 75 1.25 13.19 -2.85
N GLU A 76 1.64 13.76 -1.71
CA GLU A 76 0.71 14.51 -0.85
C GLU A 76 0.16 15.77 -1.54
N PHE A 77 0.98 16.51 -2.27
CA PHE A 77 0.53 17.68 -3.02
C PHE A 77 -0.49 17.35 -4.12
N GLU A 78 -0.45 16.15 -4.69
CA GLU A 78 -1.41 15.73 -5.73
C GLU A 78 -2.86 15.66 -5.22
N PHE A 79 -3.08 15.43 -3.94
CA PHE A 79 -4.42 15.50 -3.35
C PHE A 79 -5.01 16.91 -3.43
N GLY A 80 -4.18 17.94 -3.29
CA GLY A 80 -4.62 19.34 -3.41
C GLY A 80 -4.72 19.83 -4.86
N THR A 81 -3.89 19.31 -5.76
CA THR A 81 -3.82 19.78 -7.16
C THR A 81 -4.78 19.02 -8.08
N ASN A 82 -4.70 17.71 -8.12
CA ASN A 82 -5.46 16.88 -9.07
C ASN A 82 -6.79 16.37 -8.50
N PHE A 83 -6.90 16.29 -7.17
CA PHE A 83 -8.03 15.72 -6.46
C PHE A 83 -8.61 16.68 -5.39
N SER A 84 -8.72 17.96 -5.69
CA SER A 84 -9.21 18.98 -4.74
C SER A 84 -10.65 18.71 -4.27
N ASN A 85 -11.52 18.19 -5.13
CA ASN A 85 -12.89 17.83 -4.75
C ASN A 85 -12.89 16.67 -3.75
N TYR A 86 -12.00 15.68 -3.94
CA TYR A 86 -11.77 14.63 -2.96
C TYR A 86 -11.29 15.22 -1.63
N SER A 87 -10.26 16.07 -1.66
CA SER A 87 -9.69 16.70 -0.45
C SER A 87 -10.72 17.54 0.30
N TRP A 88 -11.60 18.21 -0.42
CA TRP A 88 -12.73 18.91 0.18
C TRP A 88 -13.73 17.96 0.83
N PHE A 89 -14.11 16.89 0.15
CA PHE A 89 -15.11 15.92 0.59
C PHE A 89 -14.70 15.14 1.85
N VAL A 90 -13.42 14.83 2.01
CA VAL A 90 -12.90 14.08 3.18
C VAL A 90 -12.47 14.97 4.34
N GLY A 91 -12.16 16.24 4.10
CA GLY A 91 -11.85 17.24 5.11
C GLY A 91 -10.84 16.80 6.17
N ASP A 92 -11.28 16.84 7.42
CA ASP A 92 -10.50 16.50 8.60
C ASP A 92 -10.20 14.99 8.75
N ILE A 93 -11.02 14.12 8.16
CA ILE A 93 -10.83 12.66 8.23
C ILE A 93 -9.50 12.26 7.55
N PHE A 94 -9.14 12.93 6.46
CA PHE A 94 -7.88 12.72 5.76
C PHE A 94 -6.77 13.61 6.32
N GLY A 95 -7.12 14.87 6.64
CA GLY A 95 -6.15 15.86 7.11
C GLY A 95 -5.56 15.55 8.49
N ALA A 96 -6.33 14.97 9.42
CA ALA A 96 -5.83 14.67 10.76
C ALA A 96 -4.74 13.57 10.75
N PRO A 97 -4.91 12.40 10.10
CA PRO A 97 -3.84 11.42 9.93
C PRO A 97 -2.58 11.98 9.29
N LEU A 98 -2.71 12.78 8.21
CA LEU A 98 -1.57 13.40 7.53
C LEU A 98 -0.84 14.41 8.41
N ALA A 99 -1.59 15.23 9.17
CA ALA A 99 -0.98 16.19 10.11
C ALA A 99 -0.22 15.48 11.22
N ILE A 100 -0.76 14.39 11.77
CA ILE A 100 -0.10 13.59 12.79
C ILE A 100 1.14 12.89 12.20
N GLU A 101 1.05 12.37 11.00
CA GLU A 101 2.20 11.81 10.27
C GLU A 101 3.32 12.84 10.15
N GLY A 102 3.04 14.02 9.61
CA GLY A 102 4.03 15.08 9.43
C GLY A 102 4.64 15.57 10.75
N ILE A 103 3.80 15.79 11.79
CA ILE A 103 4.27 16.34 13.07
C ILE A 103 5.03 15.31 13.92
N PHE A 104 4.51 14.08 14.04
CA PHE A 104 5.10 13.09 14.93
C PHE A 104 6.04 12.12 14.20
N ALA A 105 5.57 11.44 13.17
CA ALA A 105 6.34 10.38 12.54
C ALA A 105 7.54 10.97 11.78
N PHE A 106 7.34 11.95 10.93
CA PHE A 106 8.39 12.57 10.14
C PHE A 106 9.41 13.34 11.01
N PHE A 107 8.98 14.04 12.08
CA PHE A 107 9.91 14.69 13.00
C PHE A 107 10.77 13.68 13.77
N ILE A 108 10.17 12.58 14.25
CA ILE A 108 10.93 11.50 14.89
C ILE A 108 11.95 10.95 13.90
N GLU A 109 11.50 10.60 12.70
CA GLU A 109 12.35 10.04 11.67
C GLU A 109 13.50 10.99 11.28
N ALA A 110 13.21 12.22 10.90
CA ALA A 110 14.20 13.20 10.48
C ALA A 110 15.24 13.51 11.57
N THR A 111 14.79 13.64 12.84
CA THR A 111 15.67 13.93 13.97
C THR A 111 16.63 12.77 14.22
N PHE A 112 16.12 11.55 14.30
CA PHE A 112 16.94 10.39 14.64
C PHE A 112 17.76 9.86 13.46
N VAL A 113 17.34 10.08 12.22
CA VAL A 113 18.17 9.88 11.02
C VAL A 113 19.43 10.74 11.10
N ALA A 114 19.33 12.01 11.50
CA ALA A 114 20.51 12.86 11.67
C ALA A 114 21.48 12.32 12.74
N VAL A 115 20.98 11.88 13.89
CA VAL A 115 21.81 11.24 14.93
C VAL A 115 22.42 9.94 14.43
N MET A 116 21.67 9.11 13.71
CA MET A 116 22.14 7.84 13.15
C MET A 116 23.31 8.04 12.18
N PHE A 117 23.31 9.10 11.35
CA PHE A 117 24.41 9.36 10.42
C PHE A 117 25.59 10.06 11.08
N PHE A 118 25.35 11.07 11.91
CA PHE A 118 26.37 11.98 12.42
C PHE A 118 26.76 11.72 13.88
N GLY A 119 26.05 10.83 14.58
CA GLY A 119 26.26 10.54 16.00
C GLY A 119 27.40 9.58 16.32
N TRP A 120 27.93 8.85 15.33
CA TRP A 120 29.00 7.88 15.54
C TRP A 120 30.24 8.50 16.24
N GLY A 121 30.54 8.00 17.46
CA GLY A 121 31.63 8.53 18.27
C GLY A 121 31.37 9.88 18.93
N ARG A 122 30.24 10.51 18.74
CA ARG A 122 29.81 11.78 19.35
C ARG A 122 28.80 11.58 20.48
N VAL A 123 28.00 10.52 20.40
CA VAL A 123 27.00 10.14 21.42
C VAL A 123 27.33 8.76 21.98
N SER A 124 26.71 8.39 23.10
CA SER A 124 26.87 7.06 23.67
C SER A 124 26.36 5.98 22.72
N LYS A 125 26.94 4.76 22.77
CA LYS A 125 26.52 3.62 21.93
C LYS A 125 25.04 3.28 22.11
N GLY A 126 24.53 3.37 23.35
CA GLY A 126 23.13 3.11 23.66
C GLY A 126 22.20 4.15 23.06
N PHE A 127 22.55 5.44 23.14
CA PHE A 127 21.75 6.50 22.53
C PHE A 127 21.76 6.43 20.99
N HIS A 128 22.90 6.08 20.38
CA HIS A 128 23.00 5.87 18.94
C HIS A 128 22.10 4.72 18.48
N LEU A 129 22.18 3.57 19.18
CA LEU A 129 21.31 2.42 18.90
C LEU A 129 19.83 2.76 19.06
N ALA A 130 19.46 3.48 20.14
CA ALA A 130 18.10 3.96 20.33
C ALA A 130 17.64 4.84 19.16
N SER A 131 18.51 5.73 18.66
CA SER A 131 18.23 6.59 17.50
C SER A 131 17.99 5.78 16.23
N THR A 132 18.75 4.71 16.00
CA THR A 132 18.55 3.82 14.84
C THR A 132 17.24 3.07 14.93
N TRP A 133 16.84 2.57 16.10
CA TRP A 133 15.52 1.96 16.31
C TRP A 133 14.38 2.97 16.19
N LEU A 134 14.55 4.19 16.71
CA LEU A 134 13.56 5.26 16.59
C LEU A 134 13.37 5.70 15.12
N THR A 135 14.43 5.67 14.30
CA THR A 135 14.30 5.85 12.84
C THR A 135 13.43 4.75 12.23
N ALA A 136 13.64 3.48 12.56
CA ALA A 136 12.86 2.37 12.05
C ALA A 136 11.38 2.43 12.51
N ILE A 137 11.15 2.82 13.76
CA ILE A 137 9.82 3.02 14.33
C ILE A 137 9.15 4.22 13.67
N GLY A 138 9.85 5.34 13.50
CA GLY A 138 9.35 6.54 12.84
C GLY A 138 8.86 6.26 11.42
N ALA A 139 9.67 5.57 10.61
CA ALA A 139 9.29 5.14 9.26
C ALA A 139 8.05 4.23 9.26
N SER A 140 7.93 3.33 10.25
CA SER A 140 6.76 2.46 10.39
C SER A 140 5.53 3.23 10.85
N LEU A 141 5.68 4.23 11.73
CA LEU A 141 4.58 5.11 12.16
C LEU A 141 4.10 6.02 11.03
N SER A 142 5.01 6.56 10.20
CA SER A 142 4.65 7.30 9.00
C SER A 142 3.79 6.43 8.08
N ALA A 143 4.23 5.18 7.79
CA ALA A 143 3.44 4.23 7.02
C ALA A 143 2.06 3.95 7.66
N TYR A 144 1.96 3.90 9.00
CA TYR A 144 0.67 3.68 9.67
C TYR A 144 -0.33 4.81 9.39
N TRP A 145 0.07 6.06 9.55
CA TRP A 145 -0.83 7.21 9.38
C TRP A 145 -1.32 7.36 7.94
N ILE A 146 -0.44 7.15 6.96
CA ILE A 146 -0.85 7.11 5.54
C ILE A 146 -1.83 5.96 5.27
N LEU A 147 -1.60 4.80 5.89
CA LEU A 147 -2.48 3.64 5.72
C LEU A 147 -3.79 3.74 6.50
N VAL A 148 -3.86 4.57 7.55
CA VAL A 148 -5.14 4.96 8.18
C VAL A 148 -5.99 5.71 7.16
N ALA A 149 -5.45 6.70 6.48
CA ALA A 149 -6.16 7.44 5.44
C ALA A 149 -6.57 6.52 4.27
N ASN A 150 -5.65 5.70 3.75
CA ASN A 150 -5.92 4.76 2.66
C ASN A 150 -6.92 3.65 3.06
N GLY A 151 -6.84 3.13 4.29
CA GLY A 151 -7.76 2.13 4.82
C GLY A 151 -9.17 2.68 4.98
N TRP A 152 -9.29 3.94 5.43
CA TRP A 152 -10.58 4.62 5.51
C TRP A 152 -11.22 4.80 4.13
N MET A 153 -10.45 5.12 3.09
CA MET A 153 -10.98 5.19 1.71
C MET A 153 -11.58 3.85 1.25
N GLN A 154 -11.15 2.74 1.79
CA GLN A 154 -11.62 1.40 1.43
C GLN A 154 -12.74 0.88 2.32
N HIS A 155 -12.84 1.38 3.53
CA HIS A 155 -13.91 1.11 4.50
C HIS A 155 -14.16 2.37 5.33
N PRO A 156 -15.00 3.30 4.86
CA PRO A 156 -15.27 4.56 5.54
C PRO A 156 -16.09 4.34 6.83
N VAL A 157 -15.49 4.70 7.96
CA VAL A 157 -16.09 4.61 9.31
C VAL A 157 -15.79 5.86 10.12
N GLY A 158 -16.50 6.08 11.23
CA GLY A 158 -16.25 7.19 12.15
C GLY A 158 -16.55 8.57 11.58
N MET A 159 -17.44 8.66 10.59
CA MET A 159 -17.80 9.89 9.91
C MET A 159 -19.31 10.12 9.86
N ALA A 160 -19.72 11.36 9.65
CA ALA A 160 -21.07 11.74 9.32
C ALA A 160 -21.06 12.71 8.12
N PHE A 161 -21.98 12.50 7.15
CA PHE A 161 -22.12 13.40 6.03
C PHE A 161 -22.83 14.68 6.45
N ASN A 162 -22.22 15.84 6.21
CA ASN A 162 -22.82 17.15 6.43
C ASN A 162 -23.26 17.77 5.07
N PRO A 163 -24.58 17.86 4.81
CA PRO A 163 -25.09 18.39 3.56
C PRO A 163 -24.87 19.90 3.39
N ASP A 164 -24.62 20.64 4.46
CA ASP A 164 -24.36 22.08 4.42
C ASP A 164 -22.99 22.40 3.87
N THR A 165 -22.00 21.63 4.25
CA THR A 165 -20.61 21.77 3.84
C THR A 165 -20.24 20.86 2.66
N VAL A 166 -21.09 19.88 2.33
CA VAL A 166 -20.83 18.82 1.34
C VAL A 166 -19.57 18.04 1.69
N ARG A 167 -19.42 17.70 2.97
CA ARG A 167 -18.23 17.02 3.52
C ARG A 167 -18.65 15.84 4.38
N ASN A 168 -17.79 14.84 4.41
CA ASN A 168 -17.80 13.89 5.52
C ASN A 168 -16.96 14.47 6.66
N GLU A 169 -17.58 14.62 7.81
CA GLU A 169 -16.95 15.16 9.01
C GLU A 169 -16.63 14.03 9.97
N MET A 170 -15.46 14.08 10.60
CA MET A 170 -15.02 13.07 11.55
C MET A 170 -15.83 13.21 12.85
N VAL A 171 -16.52 12.14 13.23
CA VAL A 171 -17.29 12.07 14.48
C VAL A 171 -16.65 11.13 15.50
N ASP A 172 -15.86 10.19 15.07
CA ASP A 172 -15.12 9.25 15.92
C ASP A 172 -13.70 9.04 15.40
N PHE A 173 -12.75 9.74 16.00
CA PHE A 173 -11.33 9.63 15.67
C PHE A 173 -10.78 8.21 15.86
N TRP A 174 -11.19 7.54 16.95
CA TRP A 174 -10.66 6.21 17.23
C TRP A 174 -11.20 5.15 16.28
N ALA A 175 -12.44 5.27 15.83
CA ALA A 175 -12.98 4.40 14.78
C ALA A 175 -12.20 4.55 13.45
N VAL A 176 -11.78 5.78 13.11
CA VAL A 176 -10.95 6.04 11.94
C VAL A 176 -9.55 5.42 12.10
N VAL A 177 -8.89 5.70 13.22
CA VAL A 177 -7.50 5.26 13.47
C VAL A 177 -7.41 3.74 13.62
N SER A 178 -8.31 3.12 14.39
CA SER A 178 -8.32 1.68 14.62
C SER A 178 -9.11 0.88 13.58
N ASN A 179 -9.41 1.48 12.43
CA ASN A 179 -10.09 0.82 11.33
C ASN A 179 -9.41 -0.51 10.98
N PRO A 180 -10.13 -1.66 11.05
CA PRO A 180 -9.54 -2.98 10.80
C PRO A 180 -8.87 -3.10 9.43
N MET A 181 -9.40 -2.41 8.42
CA MET A 181 -8.81 -2.35 7.08
C MET A 181 -7.44 -1.64 7.11
N ALA A 182 -7.32 -0.51 7.84
CA ALA A 182 -6.08 0.23 7.99
C ALA A 182 -5.03 -0.58 8.75
N VAL A 183 -5.41 -1.22 9.84
CA VAL A 183 -4.52 -2.07 10.65
C VAL A 183 -4.00 -3.26 9.83
N SER A 184 -4.89 -3.96 9.12
CA SER A 184 -4.52 -5.10 8.27
C SER A 184 -3.55 -4.67 7.16
N LYS A 185 -3.83 -3.55 6.49
CA LYS A 185 -2.96 -2.98 5.45
C LYS A 185 -1.60 -2.56 6.00
N PHE A 186 -1.56 -1.98 7.19
CA PHE A 186 -0.32 -1.59 7.84
C PHE A 186 0.62 -2.79 8.02
N PHE A 187 0.14 -3.85 8.65
CA PHE A 187 0.96 -5.04 8.83
C PHE A 187 1.38 -5.65 7.49
N HIS A 188 0.46 -5.78 6.54
CA HIS A 188 0.78 -6.31 5.22
C HIS A 188 1.85 -5.50 4.49
N SER A 189 1.72 -4.17 4.47
CA SER A 189 2.63 -3.27 3.76
C SER A 189 4.00 -3.16 4.43
N VAL A 190 4.06 -3.00 5.76
CA VAL A 190 5.33 -2.88 6.49
C VAL A 190 6.13 -4.19 6.44
N LEU A 191 5.46 -5.32 6.63
CA LEU A 191 6.10 -6.63 6.58
C LEU A 191 6.56 -7.01 5.16
N SER A 192 5.82 -6.58 4.11
CA SER A 192 6.30 -6.69 2.73
C SER A 192 7.56 -5.84 2.49
N GLY A 193 7.67 -4.68 3.15
CA GLY A 193 8.88 -3.88 3.20
C GLY A 193 10.06 -4.63 3.83
N TRP A 194 9.83 -5.39 4.91
CA TRP A 194 10.89 -6.24 5.49
C TRP A 194 11.38 -7.31 4.51
N MET A 195 10.46 -7.92 3.75
CA MET A 195 10.84 -8.84 2.66
C MET A 195 11.70 -8.12 1.60
N THR A 196 11.28 -6.93 1.18
CA THR A 196 12.00 -6.14 0.17
C THR A 196 13.42 -5.83 0.63
N GLY A 197 13.59 -5.29 1.84
CA GLY A 197 14.90 -5.04 2.41
C GLY A 197 15.77 -6.30 2.49
N ALA A 198 15.18 -7.42 2.92
CA ALA A 198 15.88 -8.69 3.03
C ALA A 198 16.36 -9.21 1.66
N VAL A 199 15.48 -9.21 0.64
CA VAL A 199 15.81 -9.67 -0.72
C VAL A 199 16.89 -8.79 -1.34
N VAL A 200 16.84 -7.47 -1.17
CA VAL A 200 17.86 -6.54 -1.66
C VAL A 200 19.20 -6.80 -0.98
N VAL A 201 19.23 -6.97 0.35
CA VAL A 201 20.46 -7.30 1.08
C VAL A 201 21.04 -8.63 0.62
N ILE A 202 20.21 -9.68 0.49
CA ILE A 202 20.63 -11.01 0.02
C ILE A 202 21.19 -10.91 -1.40
N GLY A 203 20.48 -10.22 -2.31
CA GLY A 203 20.91 -10.09 -3.71
C GLY A 203 22.24 -9.34 -3.85
N ILE A 204 22.44 -8.22 -3.13
CA ILE A 204 23.72 -7.50 -3.12
C ILE A 204 24.85 -8.37 -2.57
N CYS A 205 24.61 -9.06 -1.47
CA CYS A 205 25.60 -9.97 -0.88
C CYS A 205 25.94 -11.14 -1.81
N CYS A 206 24.94 -11.74 -2.48
CA CYS A 206 25.15 -12.77 -3.48
C CYS A 206 25.96 -12.26 -4.70
N TRP A 207 25.77 -11.00 -5.08
CA TRP A 207 26.60 -10.38 -6.11
C TRP A 207 28.07 -10.24 -5.66
N TYR A 208 28.36 -9.92 -4.38
CA TYR A 208 29.72 -9.93 -3.84
C TYR A 208 30.33 -11.34 -3.90
N LEU A 209 29.57 -12.36 -3.50
CA LEU A 209 30.03 -13.76 -3.53
C LEU A 209 30.33 -14.23 -4.98
N LEU A 210 29.50 -13.85 -5.97
CA LEU A 210 29.76 -14.13 -7.38
C LEU A 210 31.07 -13.50 -7.87
N ARG A 211 31.49 -12.38 -7.26
CA ARG A 211 32.75 -11.67 -7.56
C ARG A 211 33.92 -12.13 -6.69
N GLY A 212 33.71 -13.10 -5.79
CA GLY A 212 34.75 -13.58 -4.86
C GLY A 212 35.18 -12.52 -3.82
N ARG A 213 34.25 -11.59 -3.44
CA ARG A 213 34.55 -10.46 -2.55
C ARG A 213 33.66 -10.50 -1.33
N GLU A 214 34.17 -9.89 -0.23
CA GLU A 214 33.36 -9.57 0.98
C GLU A 214 32.63 -10.80 1.56
N GLN A 215 33.27 -11.98 1.55
CA GLN A 215 32.65 -13.26 1.92
C GLN A 215 32.04 -13.24 3.31
N ARG A 216 32.87 -12.87 4.33
CA ARG A 216 32.43 -12.83 5.73
C ARG A 216 31.26 -11.84 5.93
N PHE A 217 31.38 -10.65 5.34
CA PHE A 217 30.33 -9.63 5.37
C PHE A 217 29.04 -10.14 4.73
N SER A 218 29.14 -10.75 3.55
CA SER A 218 28.00 -11.25 2.79
C SER A 218 27.25 -12.35 3.55
N LEU A 219 27.95 -13.38 4.04
CA LEU A 219 27.32 -14.46 4.79
C LEU A 219 26.66 -13.98 6.08
N ALA A 220 27.30 -13.05 6.81
CA ALA A 220 26.74 -12.49 8.02
C ALA A 220 25.49 -11.62 7.74
N SER A 221 25.54 -10.77 6.71
CA SER A 221 24.40 -9.94 6.31
C SER A 221 23.23 -10.79 5.80
N ILE A 222 23.49 -11.84 5.00
CA ILE A 222 22.45 -12.77 4.52
C ILE A 222 21.75 -13.45 5.69
N ARG A 223 22.50 -13.91 6.71
CA ARG A 223 21.90 -14.57 7.88
C ARG A 223 20.93 -13.66 8.62
N VAL A 224 21.28 -12.39 8.82
CA VAL A 224 20.42 -11.41 9.48
C VAL A 224 19.21 -11.06 8.58
N ALA A 225 19.47 -10.71 7.33
CA ALA A 225 18.42 -10.30 6.40
C ALA A 225 17.43 -11.42 6.12
N ALA A 226 17.90 -12.66 5.92
CA ALA A 226 17.02 -13.80 5.66
C ALA A 226 16.08 -14.09 6.84
N VAL A 227 16.54 -13.95 8.09
CA VAL A 227 15.65 -14.10 9.27
C VAL A 227 14.57 -13.03 9.25
N VAL A 228 14.92 -11.75 9.04
CA VAL A 228 13.96 -10.66 8.96
C VAL A 228 12.95 -10.89 7.81
N GLY A 229 13.46 -11.28 6.64
CA GLY A 229 12.64 -11.53 5.47
C GLY A 229 11.70 -12.73 5.61
N ILE A 230 12.15 -13.84 6.20
CA ILE A 230 11.31 -15.02 6.45
C ILE A 230 10.21 -14.70 7.46
N VAL A 231 10.55 -14.02 8.57
CA VAL A 231 9.56 -13.55 9.54
C VAL A 231 8.55 -12.60 8.88
N GLY A 232 9.05 -11.64 8.08
CA GLY A 232 8.20 -10.75 7.30
C GLY A 232 7.27 -11.50 6.35
N ALA A 233 7.80 -12.45 5.56
CA ALA A 233 7.04 -13.23 4.59
C ALA A 233 5.93 -14.07 5.24
N VAL A 234 6.25 -14.78 6.31
CA VAL A 234 5.27 -15.59 7.06
C VAL A 234 4.18 -14.68 7.64
N ALA A 235 4.56 -13.55 8.22
CA ALA A 235 3.61 -12.60 8.78
C ALA A 235 2.77 -11.89 7.68
N VAL A 236 3.33 -11.65 6.48
CA VAL A 236 2.59 -11.17 5.30
C VAL A 236 1.52 -12.15 4.86
N MET A 237 1.77 -13.47 4.91
CA MET A 237 0.75 -14.48 4.60
C MET A 237 -0.44 -14.39 5.56
N PHE A 238 -0.19 -14.29 6.86
CA PHE A 238 -1.27 -14.14 7.86
C PHE A 238 -2.01 -12.80 7.72
N SER A 239 -1.30 -11.69 7.50
CA SER A 239 -1.95 -10.39 7.29
C SER A 239 -2.72 -10.33 5.97
N GLY A 240 -2.24 -11.04 4.94
CA GLY A 240 -2.93 -11.20 3.66
C GLY A 240 -4.24 -11.97 3.78
N ASP A 241 -4.25 -13.06 4.53
CA ASP A 241 -5.45 -13.82 4.85
C ASP A 241 -6.50 -12.94 5.55
N ARG A 242 -6.10 -12.19 6.57
CA ARG A 242 -6.99 -11.23 7.24
C ARG A 242 -7.48 -10.12 6.31
N SER A 243 -6.60 -9.62 5.42
CA SER A 243 -7.01 -8.65 4.40
C SER A 243 -8.05 -9.23 3.44
N ALA A 244 -7.94 -10.50 3.04
CA ALA A 244 -8.92 -11.15 2.16
C ALA A 244 -10.31 -11.20 2.82
N VAL A 245 -10.39 -11.53 4.12
CA VAL A 245 -11.65 -11.51 4.88
C VAL A 245 -12.25 -10.10 4.90
N HIS A 246 -11.45 -9.07 5.21
CA HIS A 246 -11.95 -7.68 5.22
C HIS A 246 -12.39 -7.21 3.83
N VAL A 247 -11.70 -7.62 2.77
CA VAL A 247 -12.10 -7.32 1.40
C VAL A 247 -13.39 -8.05 1.03
N ALA A 248 -13.57 -9.30 1.47
CA ALA A 248 -14.82 -10.03 1.27
C ALA A 248 -16.04 -9.34 1.94
N ASP A 249 -15.83 -8.80 3.13
CA ASP A 249 -16.90 -8.14 3.89
C ASP A 249 -17.23 -6.74 3.39
N HIS A 250 -16.24 -5.96 2.94
CA HIS A 250 -16.42 -4.53 2.67
C HIS A 250 -16.25 -4.15 1.19
N GLN A 251 -15.61 -4.99 0.39
CA GLN A 251 -15.33 -4.74 -1.03
C GLN A 251 -15.53 -6.01 -1.87
N PRO A 252 -16.72 -6.64 -1.84
CA PRO A 252 -16.97 -7.93 -2.49
C PRO A 252 -16.69 -7.89 -3.99
N MET A 253 -16.97 -6.78 -4.68
CA MET A 253 -16.68 -6.61 -6.11
C MET A 253 -15.17 -6.70 -6.40
N LYS A 254 -14.33 -6.15 -5.51
CA LYS A 254 -12.87 -6.28 -5.62
C LYS A 254 -12.42 -7.74 -5.50
N LEU A 255 -12.99 -8.49 -4.54
CA LEU A 255 -12.66 -9.90 -4.37
C LEU A 255 -13.11 -10.71 -5.60
N ALA A 256 -14.33 -10.51 -6.05
CA ALA A 256 -14.86 -11.17 -7.24
C ALA A 256 -14.00 -10.89 -8.49
N ALA A 257 -13.54 -9.65 -8.67
CA ALA A 257 -12.64 -9.28 -9.77
C ALA A 257 -11.24 -9.90 -9.62
N ALA A 258 -10.68 -9.91 -8.40
CA ALA A 258 -9.38 -10.53 -8.13
C ALA A 258 -9.39 -12.03 -8.35
N GLU A 259 -10.52 -12.68 -8.14
CA GLU A 259 -10.71 -14.11 -8.39
C GLU A 259 -11.27 -14.45 -9.79
N GLY A 260 -11.71 -13.43 -10.55
CA GLY A 260 -12.38 -13.65 -11.83
C GLY A 260 -13.73 -14.38 -11.68
N LEU A 261 -14.36 -14.26 -10.51
CA LEU A 261 -15.56 -14.99 -10.13
C LEU A 261 -16.79 -14.30 -10.72
N GLN A 262 -17.34 -14.85 -11.80
CA GLN A 262 -18.52 -14.28 -12.47
C GLN A 262 -19.80 -14.52 -11.68
N ARG A 263 -20.03 -15.75 -11.21
CA ARG A 263 -21.12 -16.12 -10.30
C ARG A 263 -20.55 -16.81 -9.08
N GLY A 264 -21.05 -16.43 -7.93
CA GLY A 264 -20.62 -16.94 -6.64
C GLY A 264 -21.35 -18.22 -6.23
N GLY A 265 -21.10 -18.59 -5.00
CA GLY A 265 -21.71 -19.78 -4.40
C GLY A 265 -21.05 -20.17 -3.09
N THR A 266 -21.55 -21.24 -2.51
CA THR A 266 -20.86 -21.99 -1.46
C THR A 266 -19.77 -22.86 -2.10
N ARG A 267 -18.68 -23.14 -1.36
CA ARG A 267 -17.51 -23.87 -1.86
C ARG A 267 -16.88 -23.24 -3.10
N ALA A 268 -16.88 -21.90 -3.14
CA ALA A 268 -16.30 -21.16 -4.26
C ALA A 268 -14.83 -21.58 -4.46
N PRO A 269 -14.41 -21.87 -5.69
CA PRO A 269 -13.05 -22.30 -5.98
C PRO A 269 -12.08 -21.11 -5.95
N PHE A 270 -10.85 -21.38 -5.54
CA PHE A 270 -9.74 -20.45 -5.73
C PHE A 270 -9.03 -20.77 -7.04
N SER A 271 -9.04 -19.86 -7.98
CA SER A 271 -8.33 -20.01 -9.25
C SER A 271 -6.86 -19.73 -9.10
N ILE A 272 -5.97 -20.70 -9.34
CA ILE A 272 -4.52 -20.46 -9.41
C ILE A 272 -4.16 -19.75 -10.71
N ILE A 273 -4.64 -20.30 -11.82
CA ILE A 273 -4.62 -19.71 -13.17
C ILE A 273 -5.93 -20.15 -13.86
N PRO A 274 -6.35 -19.52 -14.96
CA PRO A 274 -7.54 -19.96 -15.68
C PRO A 274 -7.52 -21.44 -15.99
N GLY A 275 -8.52 -22.17 -15.53
CA GLY A 275 -8.67 -23.63 -15.73
C GLY A 275 -7.97 -24.52 -14.68
N ILE A 276 -7.25 -23.95 -13.72
CA ILE A 276 -6.68 -24.68 -12.57
C ILE A 276 -7.21 -24.07 -11.28
N GLU A 277 -8.10 -24.80 -10.60
CA GLU A 277 -8.82 -24.31 -9.44
C GLU A 277 -8.69 -25.28 -8.24
N ILE A 278 -8.69 -24.71 -7.03
CA ILE A 278 -8.78 -25.47 -5.79
C ILE A 278 -10.20 -25.34 -5.25
N PRO A 279 -11.01 -26.41 -5.30
CA PRO A 279 -12.41 -26.36 -4.88
C PRO A 279 -12.56 -25.93 -3.42
N GLY A 280 -13.50 -25.02 -3.14
CA GLY A 280 -13.83 -24.55 -1.79
C GLY A 280 -12.79 -23.63 -1.12
N MET A 281 -11.62 -23.49 -1.70
CA MET A 281 -10.53 -22.74 -1.07
C MET A 281 -10.83 -21.23 -0.97
N LEU A 282 -11.51 -20.64 -1.96
CA LEU A 282 -11.91 -19.23 -1.90
C LEU A 282 -12.93 -19.00 -0.78
N SER A 283 -13.89 -19.89 -0.59
CA SER A 283 -14.83 -19.81 0.54
C SER A 283 -14.10 -19.85 1.88
N VAL A 284 -13.08 -20.71 2.04
CA VAL A 284 -12.26 -20.78 3.26
C VAL A 284 -11.50 -19.46 3.48
N LEU A 285 -10.83 -18.92 2.45
CA LEU A 285 -10.05 -17.68 2.54
C LEU A 285 -10.92 -16.45 2.81
N ALA A 286 -12.11 -16.38 2.19
CA ALA A 286 -12.98 -15.22 2.31
C ALA A 286 -13.85 -15.23 3.57
N THR A 287 -14.21 -16.42 4.09
CA THR A 287 -15.22 -16.54 5.14
C THR A 287 -14.77 -17.36 6.35
N GLY A 288 -13.61 -18.00 6.28
CA GLY A 288 -13.13 -18.97 7.30
C GLY A 288 -13.91 -20.30 7.28
N ASN A 289 -14.84 -20.52 6.33
CA ASN A 289 -15.66 -21.70 6.22
C ASN A 289 -15.74 -22.18 4.77
N ALA A 290 -15.52 -23.48 4.52
CA ALA A 290 -15.60 -24.05 3.17
C ALA A 290 -17.01 -23.94 2.55
N ASP A 291 -18.06 -23.95 3.35
CA ASP A 291 -19.45 -23.79 2.90
C ASP A 291 -19.93 -22.32 2.94
N GLY A 292 -19.03 -21.37 3.24
CA GLY A 292 -19.34 -19.94 3.24
C GLY A 292 -19.64 -19.43 1.83
N TYR A 293 -20.71 -18.66 1.70
CA TYR A 293 -21.10 -18.06 0.43
C TYR A 293 -20.16 -16.89 0.07
N VAL A 294 -19.65 -16.88 -1.16
CA VAL A 294 -18.88 -15.78 -1.74
C VAL A 294 -19.60 -15.29 -2.99
N PRO A 295 -20.01 -14.00 -3.06
CA PRO A 295 -20.71 -13.47 -4.23
C PRO A 295 -19.76 -13.28 -5.41
N GLY A 296 -20.23 -13.57 -6.62
CA GLY A 296 -19.56 -13.22 -7.88
C GLY A 296 -19.99 -11.85 -8.39
N ILE A 297 -19.34 -11.40 -9.47
CA ILE A 297 -19.60 -10.09 -10.09
C ILE A 297 -21.11 -9.93 -10.41
N GLN A 298 -21.73 -10.93 -11.05
CA GLN A 298 -23.12 -10.85 -11.45
C GLN A 298 -24.06 -10.85 -10.24
N ASP A 299 -23.73 -11.63 -9.19
CA ASP A 299 -24.57 -11.66 -7.98
C ASP A 299 -24.58 -10.30 -7.28
N ILE A 300 -23.42 -9.59 -7.28
CA ILE A 300 -23.31 -8.25 -6.69
C ILE A 300 -24.15 -7.24 -7.51
N LEU A 301 -24.18 -7.37 -8.82
CA LEU A 301 -25.01 -6.51 -9.69
C LEU A 301 -26.50 -6.81 -9.54
N ASP A 302 -26.88 -8.08 -9.47
CA ASP A 302 -28.29 -8.51 -9.34
C ASP A 302 -28.85 -8.30 -7.92
N GLY A 303 -27.97 -8.10 -6.92
CA GLY A 303 -28.30 -8.12 -5.49
C GLY A 303 -28.23 -9.55 -4.90
N TYR A 304 -27.73 -9.66 -3.68
CA TYR A 304 -27.49 -10.97 -3.03
C TYR A 304 -27.79 -10.93 -1.53
N ILE A 305 -27.80 -12.12 -0.92
CA ILE A 305 -27.85 -12.25 0.53
C ILE A 305 -26.48 -12.77 0.97
N ASP A 306 -25.84 -12.03 1.90
CA ASP A 306 -24.53 -12.41 2.40
C ASP A 306 -24.59 -13.58 3.40
N ARG A 307 -23.41 -14.03 3.87
CA ARG A 307 -23.26 -15.11 4.85
C ARG A 307 -23.93 -14.84 6.21
N ASN A 308 -24.23 -13.57 6.51
CA ASN A 308 -24.86 -13.15 7.76
C ASN A 308 -26.38 -13.01 7.61
N GLY A 309 -26.93 -13.30 6.41
CA GLY A 309 -28.33 -13.14 6.09
C GLY A 309 -28.72 -11.70 5.72
N THR A 310 -27.76 -10.78 5.56
CA THR A 310 -28.03 -9.41 5.16
C THR A 310 -28.30 -9.34 3.67
N LYS A 311 -29.44 -8.74 3.29
CA LYS A 311 -29.79 -8.50 1.89
C LYS A 311 -29.09 -7.25 1.38
N HIS A 312 -28.28 -7.43 0.34
CA HIS A 312 -27.64 -6.35 -0.41
C HIS A 312 -28.50 -6.01 -1.65
N PRO A 313 -28.82 -4.72 -1.87
CA PRO A 313 -29.62 -4.30 -3.02
C PRO A 313 -28.86 -4.50 -4.34
N SER A 314 -29.59 -4.54 -5.45
CA SER A 314 -28.99 -4.58 -6.79
C SER A 314 -28.28 -3.26 -7.14
N ALA A 315 -27.37 -3.31 -8.11
CA ALA A 315 -26.71 -2.12 -8.65
C ALA A 315 -27.72 -1.08 -9.16
N ALA A 316 -28.75 -1.53 -9.88
CA ALA A 316 -29.83 -0.66 -10.35
C ALA A 316 -30.56 0.03 -9.20
N GLU A 317 -30.87 -0.68 -8.11
CA GLU A 317 -31.49 -0.07 -6.92
C GLU A 317 -30.57 0.94 -6.25
N MET A 318 -29.29 0.62 -6.09
CA MET A 318 -28.31 1.52 -5.50
C MET A 318 -28.14 2.81 -6.32
N MET A 319 -28.09 2.69 -7.65
CA MET A 319 -28.01 3.83 -8.57
C MET A 319 -29.27 4.69 -8.49
N ALA A 320 -30.47 4.11 -8.50
CA ALA A 320 -31.75 4.83 -8.38
C ALA A 320 -31.84 5.60 -7.05
N ARG A 321 -31.40 5.01 -5.94
CA ARG A 321 -31.31 5.68 -4.64
C ARG A 321 -30.26 6.77 -4.63
N GLY A 322 -29.15 6.58 -5.32
CA GLY A 322 -28.12 7.59 -5.52
C GLY A 322 -28.62 8.80 -6.30
N ASP A 323 -29.35 8.60 -7.38
CA ASP A 323 -30.01 9.67 -8.14
C ASP A 323 -31.05 10.44 -7.29
N THR A 324 -31.78 9.72 -6.45
CA THR A 324 -32.69 10.34 -5.48
C THR A 324 -31.94 11.21 -4.49
N ALA A 325 -30.82 10.74 -3.94
CA ALA A 325 -29.97 11.52 -3.04
C ALA A 325 -29.40 12.76 -3.71
N LEU A 326 -28.88 12.67 -4.93
CA LEU A 326 -28.35 13.83 -5.69
C LEU A 326 -29.44 14.84 -6.02
N SER A 327 -30.64 14.38 -6.40
CA SER A 327 -31.78 15.26 -6.70
C SER A 327 -32.25 15.99 -5.44
N ALA A 328 -32.36 15.26 -4.32
CA ALA A 328 -32.71 15.82 -3.02
C ALA A 328 -31.65 16.84 -2.57
N PHE A 329 -30.36 16.56 -2.75
CA PHE A 329 -29.28 17.49 -2.45
C PHE A 329 -29.38 18.79 -3.26
N ARG A 330 -29.65 18.71 -4.57
CA ARG A 330 -29.85 19.91 -5.44
C ARG A 330 -31.05 20.71 -4.98
N THR A 331 -32.14 20.06 -4.62
CA THR A 331 -33.37 20.69 -4.11
C THR A 331 -33.11 21.39 -2.77
N TYR A 332 -32.46 20.68 -1.83
CA TYR A 332 -32.05 21.23 -0.54
C TYR A 332 -31.23 22.52 -0.68
N ARG A 333 -30.19 22.48 -1.50
CA ARG A 333 -29.34 23.67 -1.74
C ARG A 333 -30.10 24.89 -2.34
N LYS A 334 -31.06 24.64 -3.20
CA LYS A 334 -31.88 25.70 -3.81
C LYS A 334 -32.91 26.27 -2.83
N ALA A 335 -33.54 25.41 -2.02
CA ALA A 335 -34.62 25.77 -1.13
C ALA A 335 -34.13 26.32 0.22
N LYS A 336 -32.89 26.08 0.61
CA LYS A 336 -32.36 26.35 1.96
C LYS A 336 -32.63 27.77 2.45
N GLU A 337 -32.53 28.77 1.58
CA GLU A 337 -32.73 30.18 1.94
C GLU A 337 -34.13 30.72 1.58
N SER A 338 -34.91 30.00 0.76
CA SER A 338 -36.17 30.51 0.21
C SER A 338 -37.39 29.73 0.70
N ASP A 339 -37.28 28.46 1.02
CA ASP A 339 -38.39 27.57 1.41
C ASP A 339 -37.91 26.53 2.44
N HIS A 340 -38.08 26.83 3.73
CA HIS A 340 -37.63 26.01 4.82
C HIS A 340 -38.35 24.66 4.91
N GLU A 341 -39.59 24.53 4.50
CA GLU A 341 -40.35 23.29 4.53
C GLU A 341 -39.84 22.33 3.43
N LEU A 342 -39.71 22.85 2.21
CA LEU A 342 -39.12 22.09 1.12
C LEU A 342 -37.67 21.71 1.39
N ALA A 343 -36.89 22.60 2.00
CA ALA A 343 -35.51 22.32 2.39
C ALA A 343 -35.41 21.18 3.44
N ALA A 344 -36.30 21.20 4.45
CA ALA A 344 -36.33 20.14 5.47
C ALA A 344 -36.71 18.78 4.89
N ALA A 345 -37.72 18.72 4.03
CA ALA A 345 -38.14 17.49 3.34
C ALA A 345 -37.04 16.95 2.41
N ALA A 346 -36.40 17.82 1.64
CA ALA A 346 -35.29 17.44 0.77
C ALA A 346 -34.07 16.96 1.57
N ARG A 347 -33.75 17.62 2.70
CA ARG A 347 -32.68 17.17 3.60
C ARG A 347 -32.96 15.79 4.18
N GLN A 348 -34.19 15.49 4.59
CA GLN A 348 -34.55 14.18 5.10
C GLN A 348 -34.37 13.11 4.01
N THR A 349 -34.89 13.35 2.80
CA THR A 349 -34.75 12.44 1.64
C THR A 349 -33.28 12.18 1.31
N LEU A 350 -32.43 13.21 1.38
CA LEU A 350 -30.99 13.10 1.18
C LEU A 350 -30.36 12.20 2.25
N MET A 351 -30.67 12.43 3.53
CA MET A 351 -30.09 11.66 4.64
C MET A 351 -30.50 10.18 4.57
N ASP A 352 -31.75 9.89 4.24
CA ASP A 352 -32.28 8.51 4.09
C ASP A 352 -31.60 7.73 2.95
N ASN A 353 -31.00 8.43 1.98
CA ASN A 353 -30.29 7.84 0.84
C ASN A 353 -28.80 8.18 0.79
N SER A 354 -28.26 8.79 1.84
CA SER A 354 -26.86 9.28 1.86
C SER A 354 -25.81 8.19 1.66
N ALA A 355 -26.07 6.95 2.10
CA ALA A 355 -25.20 5.80 1.89
C ALA A 355 -25.03 5.44 0.40
N TYR A 356 -25.96 5.86 -0.46
CA TYR A 356 -25.92 5.62 -1.91
C TYR A 356 -25.54 6.86 -2.72
N PHE A 357 -25.16 7.95 -2.07
CA PHE A 357 -24.86 9.23 -2.73
C PHE A 357 -23.85 9.10 -3.87
N GLY A 358 -22.80 8.31 -3.68
CA GLY A 358 -21.78 8.05 -4.69
C GLY A 358 -22.33 7.33 -5.95
N TYR A 359 -23.32 6.47 -5.79
CA TYR A 359 -23.91 5.72 -6.91
C TYR A 359 -24.70 6.61 -7.88
N GLY A 360 -25.19 7.76 -7.44
CA GLY A 360 -25.84 8.73 -8.32
C GLY A 360 -24.92 9.37 -9.35
N TYR A 361 -23.60 9.18 -9.24
CA TYR A 361 -22.65 9.57 -10.28
C TYR A 361 -22.37 8.45 -11.28
N ILE A 362 -22.77 7.22 -11.01
CA ILE A 362 -22.52 6.06 -11.87
C ILE A 362 -23.54 6.04 -13.01
N SER A 363 -23.06 5.83 -14.24
CA SER A 363 -23.92 5.94 -15.44
C SER A 363 -24.41 4.58 -15.93
N SER A 364 -23.71 3.49 -15.63
CA SER A 364 -24.10 2.12 -15.96
C SER A 364 -23.55 1.13 -14.94
N GLU A 365 -24.14 -0.06 -14.86
CA GLU A 365 -23.69 -1.12 -13.94
C GLU A 365 -22.28 -1.61 -14.27
N GLU A 366 -21.87 -1.56 -15.54
CA GLU A 366 -20.53 -1.95 -15.98
C GLU A 366 -19.44 -1.06 -15.38
N GLU A 367 -19.75 0.22 -15.09
CA GLU A 367 -18.80 1.12 -14.42
C GLU A 367 -18.41 0.64 -13.02
N LEU A 368 -19.27 -0.16 -12.36
CA LEU A 368 -19.00 -0.70 -11.02
C LEU A 368 -18.01 -1.87 -11.05
N ILE A 369 -17.71 -2.42 -12.22
CA ILE A 369 -16.81 -3.56 -12.37
C ILE A 369 -15.39 -3.04 -12.59
N PRO A 370 -14.44 -3.34 -11.68
CA PRO A 370 -13.04 -3.02 -11.93
C PRO A 370 -12.48 -3.85 -13.09
N PRO A 371 -11.34 -3.45 -13.71
CA PRO A 371 -10.74 -4.17 -14.82
C PRO A 371 -10.25 -5.56 -14.38
N VAL A 372 -11.14 -6.55 -14.46
CA VAL A 372 -10.98 -7.93 -13.93
C VAL A 372 -9.64 -8.55 -14.34
N GLY A 373 -9.29 -8.50 -15.64
CA GLY A 373 -8.06 -9.13 -16.12
C GLY A 373 -6.79 -8.58 -15.45
N ILE A 374 -6.73 -7.26 -15.23
CA ILE A 374 -5.57 -6.62 -14.58
C ILE A 374 -5.51 -7.04 -13.10
N VAL A 375 -6.63 -6.96 -12.40
CA VAL A 375 -6.71 -7.27 -10.96
C VAL A 375 -6.42 -8.75 -10.72
N PHE A 376 -7.00 -9.64 -11.53
CA PHE A 376 -6.78 -11.09 -11.49
C PHE A 376 -5.30 -11.45 -11.61
N TRP A 377 -4.63 -11.00 -12.66
CA TRP A 377 -3.22 -11.34 -12.89
C TRP A 377 -2.28 -10.67 -11.89
N ALA A 378 -2.56 -9.42 -11.48
CA ALA A 378 -1.78 -8.74 -10.45
C ALA A 378 -1.82 -9.52 -9.12
N PHE A 379 -2.98 -10.04 -8.73
CA PHE A 379 -3.11 -10.85 -7.53
C PHE A 379 -2.27 -12.13 -7.60
N ARG A 380 -2.31 -12.86 -8.74
CA ARG A 380 -1.50 -14.08 -8.95
C ARG A 380 -0.01 -13.79 -8.94
N VAL A 381 0.43 -12.70 -9.59
CA VAL A 381 1.83 -12.27 -9.59
C VAL A 381 2.30 -11.96 -8.16
N MET A 382 1.50 -11.21 -7.40
CA MET A 382 1.82 -10.87 -6.00
C MET A 382 1.99 -12.13 -5.14
N VAL A 383 1.02 -13.03 -5.16
CA VAL A 383 1.03 -14.25 -4.33
C VAL A 383 2.13 -15.21 -4.79
N GLY A 384 2.23 -15.46 -6.09
CA GLY A 384 3.22 -16.37 -6.65
C GLY A 384 4.65 -15.93 -6.38
N LEU A 385 4.95 -14.65 -6.59
CA LEU A 385 6.26 -14.09 -6.27
C LEU A 385 6.51 -14.06 -4.76
N GLY A 386 5.50 -13.78 -3.93
CA GLY A 386 5.62 -13.85 -2.48
C GLY A 386 6.08 -15.22 -1.98
N CYS A 387 5.43 -16.29 -2.47
CA CYS A 387 5.82 -17.68 -2.16
C CYS A 387 7.22 -18.03 -2.68
N PHE A 388 7.53 -17.64 -3.92
CA PHE A 388 8.85 -17.84 -4.52
C PHE A 388 9.96 -17.16 -3.70
N LEU A 389 9.76 -15.90 -3.31
CA LEU A 389 10.73 -15.13 -2.54
C LEU A 389 10.93 -15.68 -1.13
N LEU A 390 9.89 -16.20 -0.49
CA LEU A 390 10.01 -16.91 0.79
C LEU A 390 10.92 -18.12 0.64
N LEU A 391 10.73 -18.92 -0.41
CA LEU A 391 11.60 -20.08 -0.68
C LEU A 391 13.05 -19.65 -0.93
N VAL A 392 13.27 -18.59 -1.73
CA VAL A 392 14.63 -18.06 -1.99
C VAL A 392 15.30 -17.62 -0.70
N MET A 393 14.60 -16.88 0.18
CA MET A 393 15.15 -16.43 1.46
C MET A 393 15.46 -17.61 2.40
N ALA A 394 14.59 -18.63 2.45
CA ALA A 394 14.80 -19.83 3.26
C ALA A 394 16.01 -20.63 2.79
N LEU A 395 16.16 -20.82 1.48
CA LEU A 395 17.34 -21.50 0.89
C LEU A 395 18.62 -20.66 1.08
N ALA A 396 18.56 -19.34 0.91
CA ALA A 396 19.69 -18.45 1.15
C ALA A 396 20.17 -18.54 2.60
N PHE A 397 19.23 -18.54 3.57
CA PHE A 397 19.56 -18.76 4.97
C PHE A 397 20.21 -20.13 5.22
N HIS A 398 19.62 -21.20 4.67
CA HIS A 398 20.13 -22.56 4.84
C HIS A 398 21.57 -22.70 4.32
N TYR A 399 21.84 -22.26 3.08
CA TYR A 399 23.17 -22.33 2.48
C TYR A 399 24.17 -21.38 3.16
N ALA A 400 23.76 -20.18 3.57
CA ALA A 400 24.63 -19.25 4.29
C ALA A 400 24.99 -19.77 5.68
N ARG A 401 24.08 -20.49 6.37
CA ARG A 401 24.36 -21.11 7.67
C ARG A 401 25.36 -22.27 7.55
N ARG A 402 25.29 -23.05 6.46
CA ARG A 402 26.19 -24.15 6.18
C ARG A 402 27.49 -23.75 5.48
N GLU A 403 27.66 -22.46 5.17
CA GLU A 403 28.82 -21.90 4.43
C GLU A 403 29.05 -22.57 3.08
N THR A 404 27.98 -23.04 2.45
CA THR A 404 28.01 -23.72 1.14
C THR A 404 27.45 -22.84 0.02
N LEU A 405 26.97 -21.63 0.35
CA LEU A 405 26.29 -20.73 -0.59
C LEU A 405 27.16 -20.38 -1.80
N GLU A 406 28.45 -20.14 -1.60
CA GLU A 406 29.40 -19.76 -2.66
C GLU A 406 29.57 -20.82 -3.75
N ARG A 407 29.36 -22.08 -3.38
CA ARG A 407 29.50 -23.21 -4.32
C ARG A 407 28.34 -23.28 -5.31
N ASN A 408 27.21 -22.63 -5.00
CA ASN A 408 25.96 -22.70 -5.77
C ASN A 408 25.80 -21.45 -6.65
N ARG A 409 26.66 -21.26 -7.66
CA ARG A 409 26.66 -20.04 -8.49
C ARG A 409 25.34 -19.73 -9.18
N TRP A 410 24.59 -20.73 -9.61
CA TRP A 410 23.27 -20.56 -10.21
C TRP A 410 22.26 -19.98 -9.20
N PHE A 411 22.32 -20.42 -7.95
CA PHE A 411 21.44 -19.91 -6.89
C PHE A 411 21.82 -18.47 -6.49
N LEU A 412 23.11 -18.12 -6.51
CA LEU A 412 23.54 -16.73 -6.32
C LEU A 412 22.91 -15.80 -7.36
N TRP A 413 22.83 -16.23 -8.64
CA TRP A 413 22.15 -15.47 -9.68
C TRP A 413 20.63 -15.37 -9.45
N ILE A 414 19.98 -16.42 -8.98
CA ILE A 414 18.56 -16.35 -8.58
C ILE A 414 18.36 -15.28 -7.51
N CYS A 415 19.21 -15.23 -6.47
CA CYS A 415 19.12 -14.21 -5.43
C CYS A 415 19.30 -12.78 -6.00
N VAL A 416 20.26 -12.58 -6.90
CA VAL A 416 20.45 -11.27 -7.56
C VAL A 416 19.24 -10.87 -8.39
N LEU A 417 18.71 -11.78 -9.20
CA LEU A 417 17.54 -11.56 -10.05
C LEU A 417 16.23 -11.45 -9.26
N SER A 418 16.23 -11.87 -8.00
CA SER A 418 15.07 -11.68 -7.10
C SER A 418 14.86 -10.21 -6.69
N ILE A 419 15.90 -9.35 -6.82
CA ILE A 419 15.74 -7.91 -6.48
C ILE A 419 14.60 -7.27 -7.27
N PRO A 420 14.55 -7.27 -8.63
CA PRO A 420 13.42 -6.68 -9.33
C PRO A 420 12.09 -7.42 -9.07
N LEU A 421 12.12 -8.71 -8.75
CA LEU A 421 10.90 -9.48 -8.53
C LEU A 421 10.18 -9.10 -7.24
N VAL A 422 10.90 -8.72 -6.17
CA VAL A 422 10.25 -8.26 -4.94
C VAL A 422 9.56 -6.91 -5.12
N TYR A 423 10.11 -6.02 -5.93
CA TYR A 423 9.43 -4.77 -6.31
C TYR A 423 8.20 -5.03 -7.17
N LEU A 424 8.30 -5.95 -8.13
CA LEU A 424 7.17 -6.35 -8.96
C LEU A 424 6.03 -6.92 -8.11
N ALA A 425 6.33 -7.75 -7.11
CA ALA A 425 5.34 -8.27 -6.17
C ALA A 425 4.63 -7.14 -5.40
N GLY A 426 5.38 -6.15 -4.91
CA GLY A 426 4.83 -4.98 -4.20
C GLY A 426 3.95 -4.11 -5.10
N GLN A 427 4.38 -3.82 -6.34
CA GLN A 427 3.58 -3.08 -7.31
C GLN A 427 2.30 -3.83 -7.68
N ALA A 428 2.37 -5.15 -7.88
CA ALA A 428 1.21 -5.98 -8.15
C ALA A 428 0.19 -5.92 -6.99
N GLY A 429 0.65 -5.92 -5.74
CA GLY A 429 -0.21 -5.73 -4.56
C GLY A 429 -0.95 -4.40 -4.57
N TRP A 430 -0.29 -3.31 -4.93
CA TRP A 430 -0.95 -2.00 -5.06
C TRP A 430 -1.94 -1.94 -6.23
N ILE A 431 -1.65 -2.59 -7.34
CA ILE A 431 -2.62 -2.73 -8.45
C ILE A 431 -3.89 -3.44 -7.94
N VAL A 432 -3.77 -4.53 -7.22
CA VAL A 432 -4.94 -5.22 -6.62
C VAL A 432 -5.70 -4.29 -5.68
N ALA A 433 -4.99 -3.56 -4.82
CA ALA A 433 -5.61 -2.69 -3.82
C ALA A 433 -6.37 -1.50 -4.43
N GLU A 434 -5.77 -0.82 -5.42
CA GLU A 434 -6.24 0.47 -5.92
C GLU A 434 -6.99 0.37 -7.26
N VAL A 435 -6.53 -0.47 -8.20
CA VAL A 435 -7.27 -0.73 -9.43
C VAL A 435 -8.48 -1.61 -9.15
N GLY A 436 -8.36 -2.58 -8.23
CA GLY A 436 -9.50 -3.39 -7.77
C GLY A 436 -10.58 -2.60 -7.02
N ARG A 437 -10.31 -1.37 -6.57
CA ARG A 437 -11.28 -0.48 -5.94
C ARG A 437 -12.07 0.37 -6.95
N GLN A 438 -11.63 0.45 -8.19
CA GLN A 438 -12.32 1.27 -9.19
C GLN A 438 -13.78 0.83 -9.36
N PRO A 439 -14.71 1.79 -9.57
CA PRO A 439 -14.49 3.22 -9.88
C PRO A 439 -14.31 4.14 -8.66
N TRP A 440 -14.22 3.60 -7.45
CA TRP A 440 -14.28 4.35 -6.21
C TRP A 440 -12.96 5.04 -5.84
N ALA A 441 -13.01 6.31 -5.49
CA ALA A 441 -12.01 7.00 -4.70
C ALA A 441 -12.22 6.71 -3.20
N ILE A 442 -13.48 6.75 -2.74
CA ILE A 442 -13.92 6.30 -1.42
C ILE A 442 -15.03 5.29 -1.65
N GLN A 443 -14.86 4.09 -1.13
CA GLN A 443 -15.80 2.98 -1.35
C GLN A 443 -17.25 3.41 -1.12
N ASP A 444 -18.10 3.21 -2.12
CA ASP A 444 -19.54 3.50 -2.16
C ASP A 444 -19.96 4.98 -1.99
N LEU A 445 -19.04 5.86 -1.56
CA LEU A 445 -19.35 7.26 -1.25
C LEU A 445 -18.91 8.25 -2.34
N LEU A 446 -17.73 8.05 -2.93
CA LEU A 446 -17.19 8.99 -3.91
C LEU A 446 -16.49 8.25 -5.05
N PRO A 447 -17.05 8.23 -6.26
CA PRO A 447 -16.32 7.74 -7.42
C PRO A 447 -15.20 8.72 -7.82
N VAL A 448 -14.14 8.20 -8.45
CA VAL A 448 -12.95 8.98 -8.86
C VAL A 448 -13.35 10.19 -9.70
N LYS A 449 -14.31 10.03 -10.63
CA LYS A 449 -14.75 11.10 -11.50
C LYS A 449 -15.35 12.30 -10.75
N ALA A 450 -15.92 12.10 -9.56
CA ALA A 450 -16.44 13.19 -8.73
C ALA A 450 -15.36 13.85 -7.86
N GLY A 451 -14.27 13.15 -7.59
CA GLY A 451 -13.15 13.62 -6.76
C GLY A 451 -12.12 14.49 -7.49
N VAL A 452 -12.09 14.46 -8.82
CA VAL A 452 -11.08 15.17 -9.64
C VAL A 452 -11.29 16.67 -9.60
N SER A 453 -10.19 17.43 -9.59
CA SER A 453 -10.17 18.90 -9.63
C SER A 453 -10.69 19.45 -10.96
N SER A 454 -11.24 20.66 -10.92
CA SER A 454 -11.66 21.41 -12.12
C SER A 454 -10.46 22.11 -12.77
N VAL A 455 -9.53 21.35 -13.33
CA VAL A 455 -8.34 21.84 -14.05
C VAL A 455 -8.40 21.42 -15.52
N SER A 456 -7.58 22.03 -16.39
CA SER A 456 -7.54 21.63 -17.80
C SER A 456 -6.80 20.32 -18.00
N VAL A 457 -7.24 19.53 -18.99
CA VAL A 457 -6.57 18.27 -19.38
C VAL A 457 -5.10 18.51 -19.75
N ASP A 458 -4.81 19.60 -20.45
CA ASP A 458 -3.44 19.93 -20.88
C ASP A 458 -2.51 20.28 -19.71
N ALA A 459 -3.06 20.91 -18.64
CA ALA A 459 -2.30 21.14 -17.42
C ALA A 459 -1.90 19.82 -16.75
N VAL A 460 -2.83 18.86 -16.64
CA VAL A 460 -2.55 17.53 -16.05
C VAL A 460 -1.58 16.73 -16.92
N LYS A 461 -1.74 16.74 -18.26
CA LYS A 461 -0.78 16.12 -19.16
C LYS A 461 0.64 16.68 -19.01
N THR A 462 0.74 18.01 -18.91
CA THR A 462 2.03 18.68 -18.74
C THR A 462 2.70 18.27 -17.45
N THR A 463 1.96 18.26 -16.33
CA THR A 463 2.50 17.82 -15.03
C THR A 463 2.80 16.32 -15.01
N PHE A 464 2.02 15.48 -15.67
CA PHE A 464 2.30 14.05 -15.83
C PHE A 464 3.67 13.80 -16.48
N PHE A 465 3.93 14.41 -17.64
CA PHE A 465 5.21 14.22 -18.34
C PHE A 465 6.38 14.87 -17.60
N LEU A 466 6.16 15.99 -16.92
CA LEU A 466 7.15 16.62 -16.05
C LEU A 466 7.53 15.67 -14.90
N PHE A 467 6.57 15.09 -14.18
CA PHE A 467 6.83 14.16 -13.09
C PHE A 467 7.45 12.85 -13.58
N LEU A 468 7.00 12.31 -14.71
CA LEU A 468 7.64 11.16 -15.33
C LEU A 468 9.14 11.42 -15.58
N GLY A 469 9.48 12.60 -16.13
CA GLY A 469 10.87 12.99 -16.38
C GLY A 469 11.66 13.15 -15.06
N ILE A 470 11.13 13.87 -14.09
CA ILE A 470 11.79 14.12 -12.78
C ILE A 470 11.99 12.81 -12.01
N PHE A 471 10.97 11.98 -11.88
CA PHE A 471 11.07 10.72 -11.13
C PHE A 471 12.01 9.73 -11.81
N THR A 472 11.97 9.64 -13.16
CA THR A 472 12.93 8.81 -13.90
C THR A 472 14.36 9.29 -13.68
N LEU A 473 14.58 10.60 -13.67
CA LEU A 473 15.90 11.19 -13.38
C LEU A 473 16.35 10.88 -11.94
N PHE A 474 15.47 11.04 -10.95
CA PHE A 474 15.76 10.71 -9.56
C PHE A 474 16.13 9.23 -9.39
N LEU A 475 15.34 8.33 -9.98
CA LEU A 475 15.62 6.89 -9.97
C LEU A 475 16.94 6.56 -10.64
N ALA A 476 17.24 7.16 -11.79
CA ALA A 476 18.50 6.94 -12.51
C ALA A 476 19.71 7.43 -11.69
N ILE A 477 19.61 8.61 -11.05
CA ILE A 477 20.65 9.15 -10.19
C ILE A 477 20.85 8.26 -8.96
N GLU A 478 19.76 7.86 -8.32
CA GLU A 478 19.81 6.96 -7.15
C GLU A 478 20.47 5.62 -7.51
N ILE A 479 20.01 4.93 -8.55
CA ILE A 479 20.60 3.67 -9.01
C ILE A 479 22.10 3.86 -9.27
N ARG A 480 22.52 4.96 -9.91
CA ARG A 480 23.95 5.25 -10.15
C ARG A 480 24.72 5.39 -8.86
N ILE A 481 24.17 6.12 -7.87
CA ILE A 481 24.84 6.33 -6.58
C ILE A 481 24.88 5.03 -5.77
N LEU A 482 23.78 4.26 -5.75
CA LEU A 482 23.70 2.96 -5.10
C LEU A 482 24.71 1.99 -5.72
N LEU A 483 24.77 1.86 -7.04
CA LEU A 483 25.73 0.99 -7.73
C LEU A 483 27.19 1.41 -7.41
N LYS A 484 27.47 2.71 -7.34
CA LYS A 484 28.81 3.22 -6.94
C LYS A 484 29.14 2.82 -5.50
N ALA A 485 28.17 2.96 -4.57
CA ALA A 485 28.34 2.59 -3.17
C ALA A 485 28.55 1.06 -3.02
N ILE A 486 27.72 0.25 -3.72
CA ILE A 486 27.81 -1.21 -3.73
C ILE A 486 29.15 -1.67 -4.34
N ARG A 487 29.57 -1.10 -5.47
CA ARG A 487 30.87 -1.45 -6.10
C ARG A 487 32.06 -1.14 -5.19
N LYS A 488 31.99 -0.05 -4.41
CA LYS A 488 33.03 0.29 -3.41
C LYS A 488 33.07 -0.74 -2.28
N GLY A 489 31.94 -1.30 -1.89
CA GLY A 489 31.81 -2.28 -0.81
C GLY A 489 31.85 -1.64 0.60
N PRO A 490 31.73 -2.45 1.65
CA PRO A 490 31.72 -2.02 3.05
C PRO A 490 33.07 -1.49 3.56
N GLY A 491 34.14 -1.60 2.77
CA GLY A 491 35.50 -1.29 3.20
C GLY A 491 36.11 -2.41 4.04
N ASN A 492 37.36 -2.21 4.54
CA ASN A 492 38.03 -3.25 5.34
C ASN A 492 37.22 -3.59 6.58
N THR A 493 36.46 -4.69 6.49
CA THR A 493 35.66 -5.30 7.57
C THR A 493 36.42 -6.42 8.27
N TYR A 494 37.76 -6.31 8.30
CA TYR A 494 38.65 -7.30 8.96
C TYR A 494 38.65 -7.17 10.48
#